data_3168685c94960036604d816a717bd35f
#
_entry.id   3168685c94960036604d816a717bd35f
#
_cell.length_a   1.000
_cell.length_b   1.000
_cell.length_c   1.000
_cell.angle_alpha   90.00
_cell.angle_beta   90.00
_cell.angle_gamma   90.00
#
_symmetry.space_group_name_H-M   'P 1'
#
loop_
_entity.id
_entity.type
_entity.pdbx_description
1 polymer ?
#
loop_
_entity_poly.entity_id
_entity_poly.type
_entity_poly.pdbx_seq_one_letter_code
_entity_poly.pdbx_strand_id
1 'polypeptide(L)'
;QKAQIPAPRAAAVLMGLKIKGVKGDAVILHAIEPSVQLDHYLADFQSRGEPVPNRSQLALQVRQVVHQLGRAGLGHGDLHLGNFLLSNGQVYLLDGYAVRPSGLQMSDVMQLGHSVESFATRTEVLRGWQLLGPGTKMPRRNGMARTLIRRYVQRIFGENRYFGLLRFDEPANAAKPQAATNAARAGQPRAVSQHRPPAHNNWTGVYFKYFKFPKRWSAVSKLQLTERDWKTAWPALLGQIEADTLKVIKRSRSGDVLSGEVILNGRPVPVIVKRAKRRYWYRYLNEIGRGVRARREWRKAWEAIARNLPTAWPLAFFERRVMGYVVDAMIIYEHIPGPTLGNIDLDAMTAPDREKLFRRTGKLLRRIESFGFSHFDAKASNWIVQFDNQLGPQPILIDIDGIRFRRWKELGVRRLLRSMKERKAFTEADSLALREGYAPYSPDVVKNLM
;
A
#
# COMPACT_ATOMS: atom_id res chain seq x y z
N GLN A 1 1.96 37.43 0.13
CA GLN A 1 3.06 38.30 0.60
C GLN A 1 2.71 39.02 1.92
N LYS A 2 1.49 39.56 2.10
CA LYS A 2 1.08 40.20 3.38
C LYS A 2 1.18 39.29 4.61
N ALA A 3 1.09 37.99 4.41
CA ALA A 3 1.17 36.99 5.50
C ALA A 3 2.59 36.53 5.84
N GLN A 4 3.62 37.05 5.16
CA GLN A 4 5.04 36.71 5.31
C GLN A 4 5.33 35.19 5.24
N ILE A 5 4.51 34.43 4.52
CA ILE A 5 4.69 33.00 4.32
C ILE A 5 5.80 32.81 3.28
N PRO A 6 6.87 32.05 3.56
CA PRO A 6 7.89 31.73 2.57
C PRO A 6 7.27 30.93 1.42
N ALA A 7 7.22 31.55 0.24
CA ALA A 7 6.68 30.96 -0.97
C ALA A 7 7.37 31.56 -2.20
N PRO A 8 7.39 30.87 -3.36
CA PRO A 8 7.88 31.45 -4.61
C PRO A 8 7.15 32.75 -4.94
N ARG A 9 7.88 33.74 -5.39
CA ARG A 9 7.28 35.04 -5.81
C ARG A 9 6.66 34.91 -7.17
N ALA A 10 5.46 35.45 -7.33
CA ALA A 10 4.85 35.56 -8.64
C ALA A 10 5.56 36.63 -9.49
N ALA A 11 5.99 36.26 -10.69
CA ALA A 11 6.59 37.14 -11.67
C ALA A 11 5.52 37.72 -12.58
N ALA A 12 4.56 36.90 -13.01
CA ALA A 12 3.47 37.33 -13.88
C ALA A 12 2.24 36.45 -13.75
N VAL A 13 1.09 36.99 -14.10
CA VAL A 13 -0.16 36.23 -14.26
C VAL A 13 -0.60 36.44 -15.73
N LEU A 14 -0.78 35.36 -16.45
CA LEU A 14 -1.23 35.34 -17.82
C LEU A 14 -2.65 34.79 -17.85
N MET A 15 -3.59 35.57 -18.33
CA MET A 15 -5.01 35.21 -18.38
C MET A 15 -5.46 34.89 -19.82
N GLY A 16 -6.40 33.97 -19.93
CA GLY A 16 -7.01 33.64 -21.21
C GLY A 16 -6.09 32.92 -22.20
N LEU A 17 -5.03 32.28 -21.72
CA LEU A 17 -4.10 31.54 -22.57
C LEU A 17 -4.79 30.38 -23.27
N LYS A 18 -4.41 30.12 -24.52
CA LYS A 18 -4.82 28.92 -25.25
C LYS A 18 -3.58 28.11 -25.60
N ILE A 19 -3.37 27.00 -24.85
CA ILE A 19 -2.24 26.09 -25.08
C ILE A 19 -2.79 24.75 -25.57
N LYS A 20 -2.37 24.31 -26.75
CA LYS A 20 -2.84 23.06 -27.37
C LYS A 20 -4.37 22.90 -27.35
N GLY A 21 -5.08 23.98 -27.62
CA GLY A 21 -6.55 24.00 -27.66
C GLY A 21 -7.26 24.19 -26.34
N VAL A 22 -6.58 24.09 -25.20
CA VAL A 22 -7.13 24.27 -23.86
C VAL A 22 -6.99 25.74 -23.45
N LYS A 23 -8.10 26.38 -23.08
CA LYS A 23 -8.09 27.74 -22.49
C LYS A 23 -7.79 27.63 -21.00
N GLY A 24 -6.98 28.52 -20.46
CA GLY A 24 -6.66 28.58 -19.04
C GLY A 24 -5.84 29.83 -18.71
N ASP A 25 -5.61 30.00 -17.42
CA ASP A 25 -4.75 31.05 -16.89
C ASP A 25 -3.45 30.42 -16.38
N ALA A 26 -2.35 31.17 -16.42
CA ALA A 26 -1.06 30.68 -15.91
C ALA A 26 -0.44 31.72 -14.99
N VAL A 27 0.24 31.23 -13.96
CA VAL A 27 1.07 32.05 -13.08
C VAL A 27 2.52 31.67 -13.28
N ILE A 28 3.33 32.66 -13.62
CA ILE A 28 4.79 32.53 -13.71
C ILE A 28 5.37 32.84 -12.33
N LEU A 29 6.15 31.91 -11.81
CA LEU A 29 6.81 32.05 -10.52
C LEU A 29 8.32 32.17 -10.70
N HIS A 30 8.99 32.92 -9.82
CA HIS A 30 10.43 32.88 -9.73
C HIS A 30 10.88 31.49 -9.28
N ALA A 31 11.83 30.90 -9.98
CA ALA A 31 12.44 29.63 -9.56
C ALA A 31 13.22 29.84 -8.24
N ILE A 32 13.17 28.83 -7.41
CA ILE A 32 13.97 28.75 -6.18
C ILE A 32 15.04 27.69 -6.42
N GLU A 33 16.27 28.10 -6.62
CA GLU A 33 17.38 27.20 -6.94
C GLU A 33 18.62 27.50 -6.06
N PRO A 34 19.40 26.48 -5.66
CA PRO A 34 19.10 25.05 -5.77
C PRO A 34 17.99 24.64 -4.79
N SER A 35 17.17 23.69 -5.17
CA SER A 35 16.06 23.27 -4.31
C SER A 35 15.68 21.80 -4.47
N VAL A 36 15.07 21.24 -3.42
CA VAL A 36 14.55 19.87 -3.38
C VAL A 36 13.22 19.82 -2.64
N GLN A 37 12.28 19.00 -3.10
CA GLN A 37 11.05 18.77 -2.34
C GLN A 37 11.36 18.10 -1.00
N LEU A 38 10.72 18.55 0.07
CA LEU A 38 11.05 18.12 1.43
C LEU A 38 10.78 16.62 1.66
N ASP A 39 9.74 16.06 1.05
CA ASP A 39 9.48 14.62 1.09
C ASP A 39 10.58 13.80 0.38
N HIS A 40 11.10 14.29 -0.74
CA HIS A 40 12.22 13.67 -1.46
C HIS A 40 13.51 13.75 -0.65
N TYR A 41 13.80 14.92 -0.07
CA TYR A 41 14.96 15.11 0.80
C TYR A 41 14.96 14.13 1.97
N LEU A 42 13.84 14.05 2.71
CA LEU A 42 13.70 13.15 3.84
C LEU A 42 13.76 11.66 3.42
N ALA A 43 13.17 11.33 2.27
CA ALA A 43 13.20 9.96 1.75
C ALA A 43 14.60 9.52 1.34
N ASP A 44 15.41 10.41 0.81
CA ASP A 44 16.77 10.12 0.40
C ASP A 44 17.66 9.76 1.61
N PHE A 45 17.68 10.57 2.66
CA PHE A 45 18.40 10.26 3.91
C PHE A 45 17.90 8.95 4.53
N GLN A 46 16.59 8.75 4.52
CA GLN A 46 16.01 7.54 5.04
C GLN A 46 16.39 6.29 4.23
N SER A 47 16.52 6.41 2.89
CA SER A 47 16.93 5.31 2.02
C SER A 47 18.39 4.91 2.23
N ARG A 48 19.22 5.86 2.66
CA ARG A 48 20.63 5.64 2.99
C ARG A 48 20.84 5.21 4.46
N GLY A 49 19.77 5.24 5.29
CA GLY A 49 19.86 4.95 6.71
C GLY A 49 20.57 6.07 7.52
N GLU A 50 20.78 7.22 6.91
CA GLU A 50 21.49 8.35 7.51
C GLU A 50 20.55 9.25 8.32
N PRO A 51 21.04 9.88 9.41
CA PRO A 51 20.28 10.88 10.12
C PRO A 51 20.08 12.12 9.25
N VAL A 52 18.87 12.66 9.23
CA VAL A 52 18.58 13.90 8.51
C VAL A 52 19.27 15.09 9.21
N PRO A 53 20.15 15.84 8.53
CA PRO A 53 20.79 17.02 9.10
C PRO A 53 19.75 18.07 9.51
N ASN A 54 19.98 18.73 10.64
CA ASN A 54 19.13 19.82 11.15
C ASN A 54 17.63 19.48 11.19
N ARG A 55 17.29 18.21 11.39
CA ARG A 55 15.92 17.69 11.38
C ARG A 55 14.96 18.49 12.27
N SER A 56 15.38 18.84 13.45
CA SER A 56 14.56 19.64 14.40
C SER A 56 14.28 21.04 13.86
N GLN A 57 15.23 21.64 13.18
CA GLN A 57 15.08 22.95 12.56
C GLN A 57 14.12 22.89 11.36
N LEU A 58 14.22 21.87 10.52
CA LEU A 58 13.28 21.65 9.41
C LEU A 58 11.85 21.47 9.92
N ALA A 59 11.68 20.67 10.97
CA ALA A 59 10.37 20.49 11.59
C ALA A 59 9.81 21.81 12.16
N LEU A 60 10.67 22.65 12.76
CA LEU A 60 10.30 23.97 13.26
C LEU A 60 9.88 24.91 12.13
N GLN A 61 10.59 24.93 11.01
CA GLN A 61 10.25 25.77 9.86
C GLN A 61 8.92 25.35 9.20
N VAL A 62 8.69 24.05 8.97
CA VAL A 62 7.38 23.54 8.48
C VAL A 62 6.26 23.99 9.41
N ARG A 63 6.47 23.87 10.72
CA ARG A 63 5.53 24.35 11.74
C ARG A 63 5.25 25.84 11.62
N GLN A 64 6.30 26.67 11.48
CA GLN A 64 6.18 28.13 11.36
C GLN A 64 5.34 28.50 10.15
N VAL A 65 5.56 27.86 9.00
CA VAL A 65 4.78 28.08 7.79
C VAL A 65 3.31 27.74 8.03
N VAL A 66 2.99 26.60 8.65
CA VAL A 66 1.62 26.19 8.96
C VAL A 66 0.96 27.16 9.94
N HIS A 67 1.69 27.61 10.95
CA HIS A 67 1.20 28.59 11.93
C HIS A 67 0.92 29.96 11.27
N GLN A 68 1.79 30.40 10.36
CA GLN A 68 1.61 31.64 9.60
C GLN A 68 0.38 31.58 8.70
N LEU A 69 0.13 30.43 8.02
CA LEU A 69 -1.12 30.18 7.29
C LEU A 69 -2.34 30.37 8.19
N GLY A 70 -2.36 29.70 9.35
CA GLY A 70 -3.47 29.79 10.29
C GLY A 70 -3.69 31.23 10.81
N ARG A 71 -2.64 31.96 11.17
CA ARG A 71 -2.74 33.37 11.62
C ARG A 71 -3.20 34.31 10.52
N ALA A 72 -2.89 34.00 9.28
CA ALA A 72 -3.36 34.78 8.12
C ALA A 72 -4.82 34.46 7.72
N GLY A 73 -5.50 33.56 8.45
CA GLY A 73 -6.85 33.12 8.08
C GLY A 73 -6.86 32.25 6.82
N LEU A 74 -5.72 31.69 6.43
CA LEU A 74 -5.58 30.89 5.22
C LEU A 74 -5.54 29.38 5.55
N GLY A 75 -6.14 28.58 4.69
CA GLY A 75 -6.01 27.14 4.66
C GLY A 75 -5.30 26.68 3.38
N HIS A 76 -4.84 25.43 3.34
CA HIS A 76 -4.20 24.84 2.18
C HIS A 76 -4.83 23.49 1.87
N GLY A 77 -5.64 23.42 0.84
CA GLY A 77 -6.45 22.25 0.51
C GLY A 77 -5.67 20.98 0.16
N ASP A 78 -4.34 21.08 0.01
CA ASP A 78 -3.44 19.95 -0.29
C ASP A 78 -2.13 20.06 0.51
N LEU A 79 -2.23 20.20 1.84
CA LEU A 79 -1.07 20.39 2.72
C LEU A 79 -0.36 19.06 3.00
N HIS A 80 0.74 18.81 2.33
CA HIS A 80 1.60 17.64 2.52
C HIS A 80 3.07 17.97 2.28
N LEU A 81 4.02 17.12 2.74
CA LEU A 81 5.46 17.39 2.64
C LEU A 81 5.97 17.62 1.21
N GLY A 82 5.35 17.03 0.19
CA GLY A 82 5.71 17.28 -1.21
C GLY A 82 5.38 18.70 -1.69
N ASN A 83 4.56 19.46 -0.95
CA ASN A 83 4.27 20.86 -1.21
C ASN A 83 5.15 21.81 -0.38
N PHE A 84 6.23 21.30 0.22
CA PHE A 84 7.30 22.08 0.80
C PHE A 84 8.59 21.89 0.02
N LEU A 85 9.26 23.00 -0.27
CA LEU A 85 10.54 23.04 -0.97
C LEU A 85 11.63 23.45 0.04
N LEU A 86 12.73 22.75 0.05
CA LEU A 86 13.92 23.10 0.81
C LEU A 86 14.96 23.71 -0.12
N SER A 87 15.41 24.91 0.18
CA SER A 87 16.49 25.61 -0.53
C SER A 87 17.36 26.36 0.47
N ASN A 88 18.65 26.15 0.40
CA ASN A 88 19.63 26.84 1.28
C ASN A 88 19.25 26.80 2.77
N GLY A 89 18.72 25.66 3.25
CA GLY A 89 18.29 25.48 4.63
C GLY A 89 16.95 26.14 4.99
N GLN A 90 16.31 26.83 4.07
CA GLN A 90 15.00 27.48 4.24
C GLN A 90 13.88 26.64 3.60
N VAL A 91 12.74 26.54 4.30
CA VAL A 91 11.54 25.86 3.81
C VAL A 91 10.56 26.85 3.19
N TYR A 92 10.10 26.54 2.00
CA TYR A 92 9.11 27.32 1.22
C TYR A 92 7.86 26.48 0.99
N LEU A 93 6.68 27.12 1.00
CA LEU A 93 5.41 26.49 0.65
C LEU A 93 5.16 26.62 -0.85
N LEU A 94 4.85 25.52 -1.50
CA LEU A 94 4.44 25.43 -2.91
C LEU A 94 2.92 25.37 -3.04
N ASP A 95 2.47 25.35 -4.30
CA ASP A 95 1.08 25.17 -4.68
C ASP A 95 0.12 26.22 -4.10
N GLY A 96 0.43 27.50 -4.35
CA GLY A 96 -0.42 28.62 -3.94
C GLY A 96 -1.85 28.54 -4.47
N TYR A 97 -2.12 27.72 -5.51
CA TYR A 97 -3.46 27.48 -6.03
C TYR A 97 -4.36 26.74 -5.02
N ALA A 98 -3.78 25.89 -4.20
CA ALA A 98 -4.49 25.17 -3.15
C ALA A 98 -4.78 26.02 -1.89
N VAL A 99 -4.22 27.24 -1.83
CA VAL A 99 -4.45 28.17 -0.70
C VAL A 99 -5.84 28.81 -0.83
N ARG A 100 -6.55 28.86 0.28
CA ARG A 100 -7.93 29.37 0.33
C ARG A 100 -8.18 30.23 1.57
N PRO A 101 -9.07 31.22 1.50
CA PRO A 101 -9.36 32.14 2.61
C PRO A 101 -10.36 31.54 3.61
N SER A 102 -10.28 30.25 3.89
CA SER A 102 -11.21 29.55 4.79
C SER A 102 -10.59 29.23 6.15
N GLY A 103 -9.40 29.75 6.42
CA GLY A 103 -8.59 29.37 7.57
C GLY A 103 -8.03 27.94 7.47
N LEU A 104 -7.08 27.63 8.34
CA LEU A 104 -6.49 26.31 8.43
C LEU A 104 -7.53 25.31 8.96
N GLN A 105 -7.87 24.32 8.15
CA GLN A 105 -8.84 23.31 8.53
C GLN A 105 -8.15 22.08 9.11
N MET A 106 -8.88 21.32 9.93
CA MET A 106 -8.39 20.06 10.47
C MET A 106 -7.95 19.07 9.37
N SER A 107 -8.63 19.07 8.21
CA SER A 107 -8.23 18.26 7.05
C SER A 107 -6.83 18.58 6.55
N ASP A 108 -6.43 19.85 6.55
CA ASP A 108 -5.13 20.30 6.05
C ASP A 108 -4.01 19.80 6.97
N VAL A 109 -4.21 19.99 8.27
CA VAL A 109 -3.27 19.51 9.28
C VAL A 109 -3.17 18.00 9.31
N MET A 110 -4.30 17.31 9.12
CA MET A 110 -4.34 15.85 9.03
C MET A 110 -3.57 15.32 7.83
N GLN A 111 -3.67 15.99 6.69
CA GLN A 111 -2.96 15.61 5.49
C GLN A 111 -1.45 15.78 5.65
N LEU A 112 -1.01 16.90 6.25
CA LEU A 112 0.38 17.10 6.62
C LEU A 112 0.85 16.03 7.61
N GLY A 113 0.11 15.81 8.70
CA GLY A 113 0.43 14.81 9.70
C GLY A 113 0.60 13.41 9.11
N HIS A 114 -0.24 13.03 8.14
CA HIS A 114 -0.11 11.77 7.42
C HIS A 114 1.18 11.70 6.58
N SER A 115 1.53 12.77 5.86
CA SER A 115 2.76 12.81 5.07
C SER A 115 4.02 12.81 5.95
N VAL A 116 3.96 13.42 7.12
CA VAL A 116 5.05 13.47 8.11
C VAL A 116 5.20 12.13 8.85
N GLU A 117 4.13 11.37 9.03
CA GLU A 117 4.14 10.11 9.81
C GLU A 117 5.17 9.08 9.29
N SER A 118 5.52 9.14 8.02
CA SER A 118 6.54 8.28 7.41
C SER A 118 7.96 8.62 7.86
N PHE A 119 8.20 9.86 8.28
CA PHE A 119 9.51 10.40 8.55
C PHE A 119 9.70 10.82 10.01
N ALA A 120 8.62 11.02 10.75
CA ALA A 120 8.65 11.53 12.10
C ALA A 120 8.39 10.45 13.16
N THR A 121 9.01 10.60 14.31
CA THR A 121 8.66 9.83 15.49
C THR A 121 7.30 10.27 16.02
N ARG A 122 6.66 9.39 16.80
CA ARG A 122 5.37 9.71 17.45
C ARG A 122 5.47 10.97 18.32
N THR A 123 6.62 11.17 19.00
CA THR A 123 6.86 12.33 19.85
C THR A 123 6.93 13.63 19.03
N GLU A 124 7.58 13.59 17.87
CA GLU A 124 7.65 14.74 16.97
C GLU A 124 6.27 15.09 16.41
N VAL A 125 5.48 14.08 16.01
CA VAL A 125 4.09 14.29 15.58
C VAL A 125 3.25 14.90 16.70
N LEU A 126 3.35 14.39 17.93
CA LEU A 126 2.62 14.92 19.09
C LEU A 126 3.04 16.36 19.40
N ARG A 127 4.34 16.67 19.39
CA ARG A 127 4.85 18.04 19.54
C ARG A 127 4.32 18.95 18.43
N GLY A 128 4.31 18.48 17.19
CA GLY A 128 3.70 19.20 16.07
C GLY A 128 2.23 19.56 16.34
N TRP A 129 1.44 18.66 16.91
CA TRP A 129 0.03 18.89 17.24
C TRP A 129 -0.16 19.91 18.38
N GLN A 130 0.64 19.84 19.42
CA GLN A 130 0.56 20.79 20.54
C GLN A 130 0.77 22.24 20.10
N LEU A 131 1.38 22.44 18.96
CA LEU A 131 1.75 23.73 18.41
C LEU A 131 0.67 24.40 17.56
N LEU A 132 -0.42 23.68 17.28
CA LEU A 132 -1.58 24.23 16.55
C LEU A 132 -2.48 25.09 17.43
N GLY A 133 -2.25 25.12 18.72
CA GLY A 133 -2.94 25.98 19.69
C GLY A 133 -3.43 25.23 20.93
N PRO A 134 -3.53 25.90 22.06
CA PRO A 134 -4.10 25.33 23.28
C PRO A 134 -5.55 24.96 23.03
N GLY A 135 -5.91 23.72 23.34
CA GLY A 135 -7.27 23.19 23.16
C GLY A 135 -7.52 22.44 21.85
N THR A 136 -6.59 22.44 20.90
CA THR A 136 -6.71 21.59 19.70
C THR A 136 -6.64 20.13 20.10
N LYS A 137 -7.82 19.47 20.21
CA LYS A 137 -7.86 18.03 20.49
C LYS A 137 -7.25 17.30 19.33
N MET A 138 -6.18 16.55 19.58
CA MET A 138 -5.62 15.66 18.58
C MET A 138 -6.72 14.72 18.05
N PRO A 139 -7.04 14.76 16.75
CA PRO A 139 -8.02 13.84 16.20
C PRO A 139 -7.59 12.42 16.50
N ARG A 140 -8.52 11.58 16.86
CA ARG A 140 -8.22 10.16 17.03
C ARG A 140 -7.56 9.67 15.75
N ARG A 141 -6.39 9.05 15.84
CA ARG A 141 -5.60 8.52 14.70
C ARG A 141 -6.47 7.79 13.66
N ASN A 142 -7.50 7.12 14.14
CA ASN A 142 -8.51 6.45 13.32
C ASN A 142 -9.37 7.40 12.47
N GLY A 143 -9.70 8.59 12.97
CA GLY A 143 -10.45 9.59 12.22
C GLY A 143 -9.63 10.16 11.07
N MET A 144 -8.36 10.46 11.33
CA MET A 144 -7.40 10.92 10.32
C MET A 144 -7.27 9.91 9.19
N ALA A 145 -6.88 8.69 9.53
CA ALA A 145 -6.72 7.62 8.57
C ALA A 145 -8.01 7.36 7.76
N ARG A 146 -9.18 7.37 8.39
CA ARG A 146 -10.46 7.15 7.70
C ARG A 146 -10.76 8.20 6.65
N THR A 147 -10.55 9.48 6.93
CA THR A 147 -10.88 10.56 5.97
C THR A 147 -9.96 10.52 4.76
N LEU A 148 -8.65 10.40 4.99
CA LEU A 148 -7.65 10.32 3.91
C LEU A 148 -7.82 9.05 3.09
N ILE A 149 -7.98 7.92 3.76
CA ILE A 149 -8.13 6.63 3.09
C ILE A 149 -9.46 6.53 2.37
N ARG A 150 -10.54 7.12 2.88
CA ARG A 150 -11.81 7.13 2.15
C ARG A 150 -11.66 7.79 0.78
N ARG A 151 -10.96 8.93 0.71
CA ARG A 151 -10.64 9.59 -0.56
C ARG A 151 -9.71 8.76 -1.44
N TYR A 152 -8.71 8.14 -0.83
CA TYR A 152 -7.73 7.31 -1.52
C TYR A 152 -8.33 5.99 -2.01
N VAL A 153 -9.04 5.27 -1.14
CA VAL A 153 -9.66 3.97 -1.41
C VAL A 153 -10.80 4.06 -2.43
N GLN A 154 -11.48 5.19 -2.54
CA GLN A 154 -12.44 5.41 -3.64
C GLN A 154 -11.77 5.41 -5.01
N ARG A 155 -10.49 5.73 -5.10
CA ARG A 155 -9.72 5.84 -6.35
C ARG A 155 -9.01 4.56 -6.78
N ILE A 156 -8.86 3.57 -5.88
CA ILE A 156 -8.10 2.33 -6.18
C ILE A 156 -8.81 1.39 -7.16
N PHE A 157 -10.04 1.65 -7.51
CA PHE A 157 -10.82 0.87 -8.48
C PHE A 157 -11.13 1.64 -9.77
N GLY A 158 -10.56 2.82 -9.95
CA GLY A 158 -10.79 3.69 -11.10
C GLY A 158 -9.51 4.20 -11.74
N GLU A 159 -9.66 4.68 -12.97
CA GLU A 159 -8.57 5.33 -13.69
C GLU A 159 -8.16 6.64 -13.00
N ASN A 160 -6.89 6.79 -12.71
CA ASN A 160 -6.31 8.02 -12.16
C ASN A 160 -4.79 8.02 -12.32
N ARG A 161 -4.09 9.01 -11.73
CA ARG A 161 -2.63 9.11 -11.84
C ARG A 161 -1.86 7.93 -11.23
N TYR A 162 -2.46 7.16 -10.32
CA TYR A 162 -1.82 6.03 -9.62
C TYR A 162 -2.28 4.67 -10.10
N PHE A 163 -3.50 4.60 -10.62
CA PHE A 163 -4.13 3.35 -11.03
C PHE A 163 -4.60 3.42 -12.46
N GLY A 164 -4.42 2.36 -13.21
CA GLY A 164 -4.92 2.17 -14.55
C GLY A 164 -5.98 1.07 -14.60
N LEU A 165 -6.91 1.20 -15.52
CA LEU A 165 -7.90 0.17 -15.82
C LEU A 165 -7.39 -0.67 -16.98
N LEU A 166 -7.70 -1.97 -16.91
CA LEU A 166 -7.41 -2.95 -17.96
C LEU A 166 -8.71 -3.59 -18.40
N ARG A 167 -8.87 -3.76 -19.70
CA ARG A 167 -9.94 -4.54 -20.30
C ARG A 167 -9.35 -5.47 -21.35
N PHE A 168 -9.78 -6.70 -21.30
CA PHE A 168 -9.41 -7.75 -22.25
C PHE A 168 -10.70 -8.21 -22.91
N ASP A 169 -11.17 -7.40 -23.86
CA ASP A 169 -12.36 -7.68 -24.66
C ASP A 169 -11.98 -8.61 -25.82
N GLU A 170 -12.91 -9.42 -26.32
CA GLU A 170 -12.71 -10.13 -27.57
C GLU A 170 -12.47 -9.11 -28.68
N PRO A 171 -11.53 -9.34 -29.60
CA PRO A 171 -11.53 -8.62 -30.85
C PRO A 171 -12.90 -8.86 -31.53
N ALA A 172 -13.59 -7.78 -31.87
CA ALA A 172 -14.93 -7.81 -32.46
C ALA A 172 -15.05 -8.63 -33.77
N ASN A 173 -13.93 -9.18 -34.26
CA ASN A 173 -13.77 -9.93 -35.50
C ASN A 173 -13.27 -11.36 -35.33
N ALA A 174 -13.41 -12.01 -34.17
CA ALA A 174 -13.25 -13.44 -34.13
C ALA A 174 -14.44 -14.05 -34.88
N ALA A 175 -14.21 -14.44 -36.14
CA ALA A 175 -15.17 -15.06 -36.99
C ALA A 175 -15.90 -16.19 -36.24
N LYS A 176 -17.21 -16.09 -36.11
CA LYS A 176 -18.03 -17.16 -35.54
C LYS A 176 -17.62 -18.45 -36.27
N PRO A 177 -17.28 -19.53 -35.53
CA PRO A 177 -17.02 -20.77 -36.21
C PRO A 177 -18.30 -21.11 -37.06
N GLN A 178 -18.12 -21.12 -38.38
CA GLN A 178 -19.16 -21.59 -39.29
C GLN A 178 -19.58 -22.95 -38.79
N ALA A 179 -20.85 -23.08 -38.53
CA ALA A 179 -21.46 -24.35 -38.20
C ALA A 179 -21.10 -25.35 -39.32
N ALA A 180 -20.19 -26.26 -39.02
CA ALA A 180 -19.90 -27.37 -39.94
C ALA A 180 -21.17 -28.20 -40.06
N THR A 181 -21.77 -28.11 -41.22
CA THR A 181 -22.87 -28.95 -41.68
C THR A 181 -22.55 -30.41 -41.44
N ASN A 182 -23.51 -31.10 -40.87
CA ASN A 182 -23.52 -32.53 -40.67
C ASN A 182 -23.11 -33.30 -41.93
N ALA A 183 -21.97 -33.95 -41.88
CA ALA A 183 -21.70 -35.08 -42.78
C ALA A 183 -20.75 -36.07 -42.07
N ALA A 184 -21.22 -37.32 -42.09
CA ALA A 184 -20.49 -38.55 -41.87
C ALA A 184 -20.25 -39.02 -40.42
N ARG A 185 -21.16 -39.91 -40.01
CA ARG A 185 -20.95 -41.04 -39.12
C ARG A 185 -19.80 -41.91 -39.65
N ALA A 186 -18.82 -42.21 -38.84
CA ALA A 186 -18.22 -43.55 -38.66
C ALA A 186 -17.01 -43.49 -37.77
N GLY A 187 -17.01 -44.22 -36.69
CA GLY A 187 -15.99 -44.93 -35.96
C GLY A 187 -14.55 -44.35 -35.97
N GLN A 188 -14.24 -43.36 -35.09
CA GLN A 188 -12.86 -43.10 -34.69
C GLN A 188 -12.78 -42.93 -33.17
N PRO A 189 -11.69 -43.42 -32.53
CA PRO A 189 -11.56 -43.38 -31.08
C PRO A 189 -11.50 -41.93 -30.58
N ARG A 190 -12.12 -41.69 -29.43
CA ARG A 190 -12.13 -40.37 -28.75
C ARG A 190 -10.73 -39.84 -28.62
N ALA A 191 -10.35 -38.95 -29.50
CA ALA A 191 -9.16 -38.12 -29.34
C ALA A 191 -9.28 -37.31 -28.05
N VAL A 192 -8.23 -37.38 -27.27
CA VAL A 192 -7.97 -36.58 -26.09
C VAL A 192 -8.36 -35.13 -26.37
N SER A 193 -9.15 -34.56 -25.49
CA SER A 193 -9.70 -33.19 -25.57
C SER A 193 -8.63 -32.21 -26.02
N GLN A 194 -8.74 -31.74 -27.26
CA GLN A 194 -7.95 -30.61 -27.74
C GLN A 194 -8.19 -29.46 -26.79
N HIS A 195 -7.12 -28.96 -26.19
CA HIS A 195 -7.12 -27.76 -25.36
C HIS A 195 -7.80 -26.63 -26.15
N ARG A 196 -8.99 -26.25 -25.75
CA ARG A 196 -9.55 -24.96 -26.14
C ARG A 196 -8.55 -23.89 -25.72
N PRO A 197 -8.14 -23.02 -26.64
CA PRO A 197 -7.32 -21.89 -26.24
C PRO A 197 -8.03 -21.15 -25.09
N PRO A 198 -7.29 -20.74 -24.05
CA PRO A 198 -7.89 -20.11 -22.89
C PRO A 198 -8.73 -18.92 -23.33
N ALA A 199 -9.97 -18.87 -22.90
CA ALA A 199 -10.85 -17.74 -23.17
C ALA A 199 -10.30 -16.52 -22.40
N HIS A 200 -9.38 -15.79 -23.03
CA HIS A 200 -8.80 -14.54 -22.48
C HIS A 200 -9.85 -13.44 -22.35
N ASN A 201 -11.07 -13.71 -22.72
CA ASN A 201 -12.17 -12.79 -22.91
C ASN A 201 -12.89 -12.50 -21.60
N ASN A 202 -13.35 -11.28 -21.44
CA ASN A 202 -14.11 -10.77 -20.29
C ASN A 202 -13.32 -10.62 -18.97
N TRP A 203 -12.00 -10.51 -19.04
CA TRP A 203 -11.22 -10.09 -17.90
C TRP A 203 -11.15 -8.55 -17.82
N THR A 204 -11.43 -8.04 -16.66
CA THR A 204 -11.19 -6.63 -16.34
C THR A 204 -10.22 -6.55 -15.17
N GLY A 205 -9.41 -5.51 -15.14
CA GLY A 205 -8.44 -5.37 -14.08
C GLY A 205 -8.15 -3.93 -13.72
N VAL A 206 -7.53 -3.78 -12.57
CA VAL A 206 -6.94 -2.53 -12.09
C VAL A 206 -5.49 -2.83 -11.77
N TYR A 207 -4.59 -2.00 -12.28
CA TYR A 207 -3.18 -2.11 -11.99
C TYR A 207 -2.64 -0.82 -11.38
N PHE A 208 -1.54 -0.96 -10.65
CA PHE A 208 -0.83 0.16 -10.08
C PHE A 208 0.14 0.74 -11.13
N LYS A 209 0.00 2.03 -11.45
CA LYS A 209 0.77 2.68 -12.53
C LYS A 209 2.12 3.20 -12.07
N TYR A 210 2.13 3.90 -10.97
CA TYR A 210 3.27 4.73 -10.62
C TYR A 210 3.37 4.99 -9.13
N PHE A 211 4.59 5.18 -8.69
CA PHE A 211 5.01 5.18 -7.34
C PHE A 211 5.57 6.50 -6.85
N LYS A 212 4.86 7.18 -5.98
CA LYS A 212 5.40 8.28 -5.16
C LYS A 212 5.20 8.05 -3.66
N PHE A 213 5.06 6.80 -3.24
CA PHE A 213 5.03 6.49 -1.81
C PHE A 213 6.43 6.24 -1.26
N PRO A 214 6.67 6.52 0.04
CA PRO A 214 7.97 6.27 0.65
C PRO A 214 8.41 4.83 0.45
N LYS A 215 9.56 4.66 -0.14
CA LYS A 215 10.10 3.45 -0.76
C LYS A 215 10.60 2.39 0.21
N ARG A 216 10.04 2.23 1.40
CA ARG A 216 10.70 1.45 2.45
C ARG A 216 10.72 -0.05 2.24
N TRP A 217 9.84 -0.61 1.40
CA TRP A 217 9.51 -2.03 1.49
C TRP A 217 9.64 -2.79 0.19
N SER A 218 9.66 -2.13 -0.96
CA SER A 218 9.40 -2.78 -2.22
C SER A 218 10.49 -2.54 -3.25
N ALA A 219 11.02 -3.63 -3.82
CA ALA A 219 11.88 -3.58 -4.99
C ALA A 219 11.13 -3.03 -6.22
N VAL A 220 9.82 -3.24 -6.28
CA VAL A 220 8.93 -2.81 -7.37
C VAL A 220 8.64 -1.31 -7.33
N SER A 221 8.90 -0.65 -6.21
CA SER A 221 8.65 0.78 -6.02
C SER A 221 9.38 1.71 -7.00
N LYS A 222 10.36 1.19 -7.72
CA LYS A 222 11.15 1.92 -8.73
C LYS A 222 10.68 1.68 -10.16
N LEU A 223 9.65 0.85 -10.36
CA LEU A 223 9.14 0.52 -11.68
C LEU A 223 7.93 1.37 -12.01
N GLN A 224 7.95 2.02 -13.17
CA GLN A 224 6.75 2.58 -13.76
C GLN A 224 6.04 1.47 -14.53
N LEU A 225 4.83 1.11 -14.11
CA LEU A 225 4.03 0.08 -14.74
C LEU A 225 3.03 0.72 -15.68
N THR A 226 2.97 0.24 -16.91
CA THR A 226 2.09 0.76 -17.95
C THR A 226 0.95 -0.22 -18.28
N GLU A 227 -0.05 0.27 -18.97
CA GLU A 227 -1.11 -0.59 -19.52
C GLU A 227 -0.55 -1.63 -20.49
N ARG A 228 0.43 -1.23 -21.31
CA ARG A 228 1.10 -2.10 -22.27
C ARG A 228 1.78 -3.28 -21.59
N ASP A 229 2.49 -3.01 -20.48
CA ASP A 229 3.14 -4.08 -19.72
C ASP A 229 2.13 -5.14 -19.26
N TRP A 230 1.01 -4.70 -18.70
CA TRP A 230 -0.02 -5.63 -18.23
C TRP A 230 -0.83 -6.29 -19.34
N LYS A 231 -1.03 -5.62 -20.48
CA LYS A 231 -1.66 -6.24 -21.67
C LYS A 231 -0.83 -7.41 -22.21
N THR A 232 0.49 -7.36 -22.05
CA THR A 232 1.39 -8.45 -22.42
C THR A 232 1.55 -9.48 -21.31
N ALA A 233 1.79 -9.02 -20.09
CA ALA A 233 2.11 -9.89 -18.95
C ALA A 233 0.92 -10.73 -18.46
N TRP A 234 -0.30 -10.18 -18.46
CA TRP A 234 -1.46 -10.87 -17.93
C TRP A 234 -1.86 -12.12 -18.74
N PRO A 235 -1.99 -12.09 -20.08
CA PRO A 235 -2.29 -13.29 -20.85
C PRO A 235 -1.23 -14.39 -20.66
N ALA A 236 0.04 -14.04 -20.63
CA ALA A 236 1.13 -14.99 -20.40
C ALA A 236 1.03 -15.64 -19.01
N LEU A 237 0.81 -14.84 -17.96
CA LEU A 237 0.63 -15.34 -16.61
C LEU A 237 -0.63 -16.19 -16.47
N LEU A 238 -1.73 -15.80 -17.10
CA LEU A 238 -2.98 -16.56 -17.09
C LEU A 238 -2.78 -17.93 -17.76
N GLY A 239 -2.08 -17.98 -18.90
CA GLY A 239 -1.73 -19.24 -19.56
C GLY A 239 -0.92 -20.16 -18.65
N GLN A 240 0.04 -19.65 -17.91
CA GLN A 240 0.81 -20.41 -16.92
C GLN A 240 -0.07 -20.93 -15.77
N ILE A 241 -1.03 -20.13 -15.29
CA ILE A 241 -1.97 -20.54 -14.25
C ILE A 241 -2.89 -21.65 -14.73
N GLU A 242 -3.40 -21.56 -15.96
CA GLU A 242 -4.29 -22.55 -16.56
C GLU A 242 -3.56 -23.87 -16.92
N ALA A 243 -2.30 -23.75 -17.36
CA ALA A 243 -1.42 -24.90 -17.60
C ALA A 243 -0.85 -25.53 -16.33
N ASP A 244 -1.12 -24.95 -15.15
CA ASP A 244 -0.61 -25.38 -13.84
C ASP A 244 0.93 -25.44 -13.76
N THR A 245 1.62 -24.56 -14.48
CA THR A 245 3.09 -24.52 -14.54
C THR A 245 3.72 -23.64 -13.44
N LEU A 246 2.93 -22.84 -12.74
CA LEU A 246 3.45 -22.00 -11.65
C LEU A 246 3.76 -22.82 -10.40
N LYS A 247 4.79 -22.40 -9.66
CA LYS A 247 5.11 -23.02 -8.37
C LYS A 247 3.98 -22.82 -7.37
N VAL A 248 3.42 -23.91 -6.89
CA VAL A 248 2.37 -23.89 -5.88
C VAL A 248 2.98 -23.66 -4.51
N ILE A 249 2.67 -22.53 -3.87
CA ILE A 249 3.03 -22.27 -2.47
C ILE A 249 1.98 -22.90 -1.55
N LYS A 250 0.70 -22.75 -1.90
CA LYS A 250 -0.39 -23.29 -1.11
C LYS A 250 -1.61 -23.55 -1.97
N ARG A 251 -2.19 -24.74 -1.83
CA ARG A 251 -3.54 -25.04 -2.33
C ARG A 251 -4.49 -25.24 -1.17
N SER A 252 -5.64 -24.62 -1.23
CA SER A 252 -6.69 -24.78 -0.23
C SER A 252 -8.09 -24.75 -0.85
N ARG A 253 -9.08 -25.19 -0.07
CA ARG A 253 -10.49 -25.07 -0.49
C ARG A 253 -10.97 -23.63 -0.69
N SER A 254 -10.27 -22.64 -0.12
CA SER A 254 -10.63 -21.21 -0.18
C SER A 254 -9.85 -20.42 -1.22
N GLY A 255 -8.80 -20.97 -1.79
CA GLY A 255 -7.97 -20.34 -2.81
C GLY A 255 -6.59 -20.95 -2.94
N ASP A 256 -5.94 -20.60 -4.03
CA ASP A 256 -4.57 -20.98 -4.32
C ASP A 256 -3.65 -19.78 -4.16
N VAL A 257 -2.42 -20.05 -3.72
CA VAL A 257 -1.31 -19.11 -3.69
C VAL A 257 -0.20 -19.70 -4.54
N LEU A 258 0.10 -19.02 -5.64
CA LEU A 258 1.07 -19.44 -6.64
C LEU A 258 2.22 -18.44 -6.69
N SER A 259 3.40 -18.91 -6.98
CA SER A 259 4.58 -18.08 -7.23
C SER A 259 4.98 -18.18 -8.69
N GLY A 260 5.25 -17.04 -9.31
CA GLY A 260 5.67 -16.94 -10.69
C GLY A 260 6.48 -15.68 -10.94
N GLU A 261 6.66 -15.38 -12.22
CA GLU A 261 7.37 -14.19 -12.68
C GLU A 261 6.60 -13.54 -13.81
N VAL A 262 6.61 -12.22 -13.85
CA VAL A 262 6.00 -11.43 -14.94
C VAL A 262 7.01 -10.42 -15.47
N ILE A 263 7.01 -10.18 -16.78
CA ILE A 263 7.85 -9.15 -17.37
C ILE A 263 7.10 -7.82 -17.30
N LEU A 264 7.60 -6.89 -16.50
CA LEU A 264 7.05 -5.54 -16.35
C LEU A 264 8.15 -4.52 -16.59
N ASN A 265 7.88 -3.54 -17.46
CA ASN A 265 8.88 -2.56 -17.88
C ASN A 265 10.20 -3.21 -18.37
N GLY A 266 10.08 -4.30 -19.15
CA GLY A 266 11.21 -5.06 -19.68
C GLY A 266 12.03 -5.82 -18.65
N ARG A 267 11.57 -5.93 -17.40
CA ARG A 267 12.27 -6.63 -16.31
C ARG A 267 11.46 -7.78 -15.75
N PRO A 268 12.10 -8.91 -15.42
CA PRO A 268 11.46 -9.98 -14.69
C PRO A 268 11.13 -9.51 -13.26
N VAL A 269 9.87 -9.62 -12.89
CA VAL A 269 9.37 -9.27 -11.57
C VAL A 269 8.78 -10.52 -10.94
N PRO A 270 9.38 -11.06 -9.87
CA PRO A 270 8.81 -12.18 -9.15
C PRO A 270 7.51 -11.76 -8.45
N VAL A 271 6.48 -12.59 -8.60
CA VAL A 271 5.12 -12.28 -8.12
C VAL A 271 4.50 -13.43 -7.35
N ILE A 272 3.57 -13.07 -6.49
CA ILE A 272 2.65 -14.00 -5.83
C ILE A 272 1.25 -13.77 -6.35
N VAL A 273 0.64 -14.81 -6.90
CA VAL A 273 -0.74 -14.79 -7.37
C VAL A 273 -1.62 -15.45 -6.33
N LYS A 274 -2.63 -14.72 -5.85
CA LYS A 274 -3.67 -15.28 -4.99
C LYS A 274 -4.96 -15.40 -5.81
N ARG A 275 -5.38 -16.62 -6.09
CA ARG A 275 -6.64 -16.94 -6.77
C ARG A 275 -7.67 -17.35 -5.75
N ALA A 276 -8.76 -16.62 -5.64
CA ALA A 276 -9.86 -16.95 -4.74
C ALA A 276 -10.72 -18.07 -5.34
N LYS A 277 -10.88 -19.18 -4.63
CA LYS A 277 -11.81 -20.26 -4.99
C LYS A 277 -13.11 -20.11 -4.23
N ARG A 278 -14.23 -20.42 -4.90
CA ARG A 278 -15.53 -20.46 -4.25
C ARG A 278 -15.82 -21.88 -3.77
N ARG A 279 -16.03 -21.99 -2.47
CA ARG A 279 -16.35 -23.28 -1.86
C ARG A 279 -17.77 -23.72 -2.15
N TYR A 280 -18.71 -22.78 -2.29
CA TYR A 280 -20.14 -23.02 -2.41
C TYR A 280 -20.77 -22.03 -3.39
N TRP A 281 -21.75 -22.49 -4.18
CA TRP A 281 -22.49 -21.66 -5.14
C TRP A 281 -23.26 -20.50 -4.51
N TYR A 282 -23.89 -20.71 -3.32
CA TYR A 282 -24.65 -19.65 -2.62
C TYR A 282 -23.78 -18.46 -2.16
N ARG A 283 -22.46 -18.58 -2.21
CA ARG A 283 -21.58 -17.44 -1.93
C ARG A 283 -21.66 -16.33 -2.97
N TYR A 284 -22.14 -16.61 -4.15
CA TYR A 284 -22.47 -15.57 -5.13
C TYR A 284 -23.44 -14.54 -4.53
N LEU A 285 -24.50 -14.99 -3.84
CA LEU A 285 -25.47 -14.12 -3.18
C LEU A 285 -24.85 -13.22 -2.12
N ASN A 286 -23.93 -13.76 -1.31
CA ASN A 286 -23.20 -13.01 -0.30
C ASN A 286 -22.18 -12.00 -0.86
N GLU A 287 -21.75 -12.19 -2.11
CA GLU A 287 -20.79 -11.33 -2.79
C GLU A 287 -21.44 -10.16 -3.53
N ILE A 288 -22.75 -10.22 -3.82
CA ILE A 288 -23.49 -9.17 -4.53
C ILE A 288 -23.34 -7.81 -3.81
N GLY A 289 -23.49 -7.78 -2.49
CA GLY A 289 -23.35 -6.52 -1.72
C GLY A 289 -21.96 -6.24 -1.18
N ARG A 290 -21.11 -7.26 -1.03
CA ARG A 290 -19.79 -7.13 -0.37
C ARG A 290 -18.60 -7.15 -1.32
N GLY A 291 -18.82 -7.49 -2.58
CA GLY A 291 -17.78 -7.75 -3.57
C GLY A 291 -17.00 -9.04 -3.32
N VAL A 292 -16.33 -9.53 -4.33
CA VAL A 292 -15.51 -10.76 -4.27
C VAL A 292 -14.34 -10.64 -3.30
N ARG A 293 -13.85 -11.77 -2.81
CA ARG A 293 -12.77 -11.82 -1.83
C ARG A 293 -11.52 -11.08 -2.31
N ALA A 294 -11.08 -11.29 -3.55
CA ALA A 294 -9.91 -10.63 -4.11
C ALA A 294 -10.06 -9.10 -4.15
N ARG A 295 -11.25 -8.57 -4.48
CA ARG A 295 -11.55 -7.14 -4.44
C ARG A 295 -11.45 -6.56 -3.02
N ARG A 296 -11.95 -7.30 -2.02
CA ARG A 296 -11.81 -6.90 -0.60
C ARG A 296 -10.36 -6.94 -0.14
N GLU A 297 -9.58 -7.93 -0.58
CA GLU A 297 -8.16 -8.05 -0.26
C GLU A 297 -7.34 -6.94 -0.90
N TRP A 298 -7.60 -6.61 -2.18
CA TRP A 298 -7.02 -5.45 -2.86
C TRP A 298 -7.23 -4.16 -2.06
N ARG A 299 -8.46 -3.91 -1.66
CA ARG A 299 -8.79 -2.76 -0.83
C ARG A 299 -8.04 -2.74 0.49
N LYS A 300 -8.01 -3.86 1.22
CA LYS A 300 -7.31 -3.96 2.50
C LYS A 300 -5.81 -3.75 2.37
N ALA A 301 -5.20 -4.28 1.31
CA ALA A 301 -3.79 -4.10 1.05
C ALA A 301 -3.45 -2.61 0.85
N TRP A 302 -4.20 -1.91 0.02
CA TRP A 302 -4.02 -0.48 -0.16
C TRP A 302 -4.34 0.34 1.09
N GLU A 303 -5.31 -0.07 1.88
CA GLU A 303 -5.56 0.55 3.19
C GLU A 303 -4.41 0.32 4.18
N ALA A 304 -3.74 -0.82 4.14
CA ALA A 304 -2.56 -1.09 4.95
C ALA A 304 -1.36 -0.25 4.49
N ILE A 305 -1.11 -0.18 3.18
CA ILE A 305 -0.05 0.63 2.58
C ILE A 305 -0.25 2.11 2.90
N ALA A 306 -1.47 2.63 2.74
CA ALA A 306 -1.79 4.03 3.06
C ALA A 306 -1.58 4.36 4.54
N ARG A 307 -1.53 3.36 5.43
CA ARG A 307 -1.18 3.50 6.86
C ARG A 307 0.29 3.20 7.13
N ASN A 308 1.09 3.05 6.10
CA ASN A 308 2.51 2.76 6.20
C ASN A 308 2.79 1.45 6.97
N LEU A 309 1.90 0.46 6.82
CA LEU A 309 2.13 -0.88 7.36
C LEU A 309 2.99 -1.66 6.35
N PRO A 310 4.09 -2.29 6.80
CA PRO A 310 4.94 -3.09 5.93
C PRO A 310 4.17 -4.33 5.48
N THR A 311 3.85 -4.36 4.19
CA THR A 311 3.13 -5.47 3.55
C THR A 311 3.54 -5.59 2.09
N ALA A 312 3.32 -6.77 1.49
CA ALA A 312 3.52 -6.97 0.08
C ALA A 312 2.67 -6.00 -0.75
N TRP A 313 3.26 -5.45 -1.81
CA TRP A 313 2.57 -4.51 -2.68
C TRP A 313 1.65 -5.24 -3.64
N PRO A 314 0.37 -4.89 -3.66
CA PRO A 314 -0.52 -5.39 -4.69
C PRO A 314 -0.26 -4.65 -5.99
N LEU A 315 0.15 -5.39 -7.02
CA LEU A 315 0.54 -4.85 -8.32
C LEU A 315 -0.65 -4.73 -9.25
N ALA A 316 -1.50 -5.76 -9.28
CA ALA A 316 -2.72 -5.78 -10.08
C ALA A 316 -3.80 -6.67 -9.44
N PHE A 317 -5.01 -6.38 -9.81
CA PHE A 317 -6.21 -7.13 -9.45
C PHE A 317 -6.99 -7.40 -10.73
N PHE A 318 -7.40 -8.65 -10.97
CA PHE A 318 -8.17 -9.05 -12.14
C PHE A 318 -9.44 -9.77 -11.71
N GLU A 319 -10.52 -9.53 -12.43
CA GLU A 319 -11.77 -10.25 -12.29
C GLU A 319 -12.36 -10.59 -13.65
N ARG A 320 -12.92 -11.80 -13.77
CA ARG A 320 -13.67 -12.24 -14.93
C ARG A 320 -15.14 -12.24 -14.61
N ARG A 321 -15.94 -11.66 -15.49
CA ARG A 321 -17.39 -11.56 -15.33
C ARG A 321 -18.12 -12.32 -16.45
N VAL A 322 -19.19 -12.98 -16.05
CA VAL A 322 -20.15 -13.59 -16.95
C VAL A 322 -21.54 -13.12 -16.54
N MET A 323 -22.29 -12.53 -17.45
CA MET A 323 -23.62 -11.95 -17.16
C MET A 323 -23.61 -11.01 -15.94
N GLY A 324 -22.55 -10.19 -15.79
CA GLY A 324 -22.39 -9.28 -14.66
C GLY A 324 -21.86 -9.92 -13.36
N TYR A 325 -21.87 -11.24 -13.26
CA TYR A 325 -21.35 -11.95 -12.07
C TYR A 325 -19.86 -12.20 -12.19
N VAL A 326 -19.11 -11.96 -11.13
CA VAL A 326 -17.69 -12.32 -11.09
C VAL A 326 -17.57 -13.83 -10.95
N VAL A 327 -17.00 -14.50 -11.94
CA VAL A 327 -16.80 -15.96 -11.95
C VAL A 327 -15.42 -16.37 -11.48
N ASP A 328 -14.43 -15.51 -11.68
CA ASP A 328 -13.06 -15.74 -11.22
C ASP A 328 -12.43 -14.39 -10.81
N ALA A 329 -11.50 -14.42 -9.86
CA ALA A 329 -10.78 -13.20 -9.45
C ALA A 329 -9.43 -13.55 -8.86
N MET A 330 -8.43 -12.75 -9.23
CA MET A 330 -7.05 -12.91 -8.81
C MET A 330 -6.46 -11.57 -8.38
N ILE A 331 -5.55 -11.63 -7.41
CA ILE A 331 -4.73 -10.50 -7.02
C ILE A 331 -3.26 -10.89 -7.15
N ILE A 332 -2.48 -10.01 -7.73
CA ILE A 332 -1.06 -10.19 -7.96
C ILE A 332 -0.32 -9.27 -7.01
N TYR A 333 0.54 -9.85 -6.20
CA TYR A 333 1.43 -9.16 -5.29
C TYR A 333 2.88 -9.26 -5.77
N GLU A 334 3.73 -8.32 -5.37
CA GLU A 334 5.16 -8.54 -5.42
C GLU A 334 5.54 -9.74 -4.55
N HIS A 335 6.53 -10.50 -4.99
CA HIS A 335 7.15 -11.51 -4.14
C HIS A 335 8.16 -10.85 -3.21
N ILE A 336 8.01 -11.04 -1.92
CA ILE A 336 8.97 -10.59 -0.91
C ILE A 336 9.90 -11.75 -0.61
N PRO A 337 11.20 -11.63 -0.90
CA PRO A 337 12.18 -12.68 -0.58
C PRO A 337 12.39 -12.75 0.94
N GLY A 338 12.60 -13.94 1.45
CA GLY A 338 12.93 -14.21 2.85
C GLY A 338 12.13 -15.36 3.45
N PRO A 339 12.58 -15.90 4.58
CA PRO A 339 11.84 -16.92 5.32
C PRO A 339 10.63 -16.32 6.01
N THR A 340 9.59 -17.13 6.22
CA THR A 340 8.53 -16.73 7.14
C THR A 340 9.02 -16.78 8.59
N LEU A 341 8.39 -16.01 9.45
CA LEU A 341 8.66 -16.07 10.90
C LEU A 341 8.41 -17.47 11.47
N GLY A 342 7.59 -18.28 10.78
CA GLY A 342 7.38 -19.69 11.12
C GLY A 342 8.53 -20.61 10.73
N ASN A 343 9.33 -20.23 9.71
CA ASN A 343 10.38 -21.09 9.14
C ASN A 343 11.80 -20.51 9.29
N ILE A 344 11.93 -19.30 9.85
CA ILE A 344 13.24 -18.69 10.06
C ILE A 344 14.04 -19.52 11.06
N ASP A 345 15.33 -19.70 10.80
CA ASP A 345 16.24 -20.29 11.76
C ASP A 345 16.56 -19.27 12.85
N LEU A 346 15.90 -19.43 14.01
CA LEU A 346 16.10 -18.55 15.15
C LEU A 346 17.43 -18.81 15.86
N ASP A 347 17.95 -20.03 15.79
CA ASP A 347 19.19 -20.39 16.49
C ASP A 347 20.43 -19.85 15.75
N ALA A 348 20.30 -19.63 14.43
CA ALA A 348 21.33 -18.96 13.62
C ALA A 348 21.33 -17.41 13.78
N MET A 349 20.33 -16.84 14.46
CA MET A 349 20.26 -15.38 14.68
C MET A 349 21.00 -14.97 15.95
N THR A 350 21.64 -13.79 15.91
CA THR A 350 22.20 -13.17 17.11
C THR A 350 21.09 -12.75 18.09
N ALA A 351 21.37 -12.79 19.38
CA ALA A 351 20.40 -12.38 20.41
C ALA A 351 19.87 -10.94 20.18
N PRO A 352 20.69 -9.94 19.82
CA PRO A 352 20.21 -8.60 19.50
C PRO A 352 19.26 -8.55 18.29
N ASP A 353 19.50 -9.35 17.26
CA ASP A 353 18.63 -9.36 16.08
C ASP A 353 17.31 -10.07 16.36
N ARG A 354 17.32 -11.14 17.17
CA ARG A 354 16.10 -11.78 17.66
C ARG A 354 15.24 -10.79 18.45
N GLU A 355 15.84 -10.09 19.41
CA GLU A 355 15.15 -9.08 20.20
C GLU A 355 14.55 -7.99 19.30
N LYS A 356 15.34 -7.44 18.36
CA LYS A 356 14.86 -6.45 17.39
C LYS A 356 13.69 -6.95 16.57
N LEU A 357 13.78 -8.20 16.07
CA LEU A 357 12.72 -8.82 15.25
C LEU A 357 11.40 -8.90 16.03
N PHE A 358 11.43 -9.49 17.21
CA PHE A 358 10.21 -9.69 17.99
C PHE A 358 9.66 -8.38 18.54
N ARG A 359 10.50 -7.48 18.99
CA ARG A 359 10.09 -6.13 19.42
C ARG A 359 9.44 -5.34 18.28
N ARG A 360 9.97 -5.42 17.06
CA ARG A 360 9.39 -4.79 15.86
C ARG A 360 8.06 -5.41 15.47
N THR A 361 7.96 -6.73 15.54
CA THR A 361 6.71 -7.44 15.24
C THR A 361 5.60 -7.05 16.23
N GLY A 362 5.92 -6.95 17.52
CA GLY A 362 5.02 -6.45 18.54
C GLY A 362 4.56 -5.01 18.27
N LYS A 363 5.51 -4.10 17.94
CA LYS A 363 5.21 -2.72 17.56
C LYS A 363 4.29 -2.63 16.35
N LEU A 364 4.48 -3.52 15.36
CA LEU A 364 3.65 -3.54 14.16
C LEU A 364 2.22 -3.99 14.47
N LEU A 365 2.05 -5.04 15.28
CA LEU A 365 0.72 -5.47 15.75
C LEU A 365 0.00 -4.38 16.53
N ARG A 366 0.70 -3.70 17.44
CA ARG A 366 0.14 -2.54 18.12
C ARG A 366 -0.25 -1.42 17.16
N ARG A 367 0.57 -1.18 16.14
CA ARG A 367 0.29 -0.17 15.11
C ARG A 367 -0.99 -0.51 14.35
N ILE A 368 -1.18 -1.76 13.94
CA ILE A 368 -2.41 -2.25 13.30
C ILE A 368 -3.62 -1.94 14.20
N GLU A 369 -3.54 -2.27 15.48
CA GLU A 369 -4.64 -2.01 16.43
C GLU A 369 -4.86 -0.52 16.68
N SER A 370 -3.81 0.30 16.68
CA SER A 370 -3.93 1.75 16.86
C SER A 370 -4.72 2.42 15.72
N PHE A 371 -4.75 1.80 14.55
CA PHE A 371 -5.58 2.22 13.43
C PHE A 371 -7.03 1.68 13.50
N GLY A 372 -7.38 0.96 14.55
CA GLY A 372 -8.70 0.37 14.75
C GLY A 372 -8.94 -0.92 13.99
N PHE A 373 -7.86 -1.60 13.62
CA PHE A 373 -7.88 -2.92 12.99
C PHE A 373 -7.50 -4.00 13.97
N SER A 374 -7.87 -5.23 13.65
CA SER A 374 -7.32 -6.42 14.30
C SER A 374 -6.95 -7.45 13.24
N HIS A 375 -5.87 -8.16 13.46
CA HIS A 375 -5.45 -9.24 12.60
C HIS A 375 -5.85 -10.58 13.21
N PHE A 376 -6.88 -11.21 12.64
CA PHE A 376 -7.46 -12.45 13.17
C PHE A 376 -6.61 -13.70 12.91
N ASP A 377 -5.73 -13.64 11.90
CA ASP A 377 -4.84 -14.75 11.55
C ASP A 377 -3.37 -14.30 11.55
N ALA A 378 -2.92 -13.63 12.62
CA ALA A 378 -1.55 -13.15 12.77
C ALA A 378 -0.56 -14.26 13.17
N LYS A 379 -0.69 -15.47 12.59
CA LYS A 379 0.22 -16.59 12.84
C LYS A 379 1.60 -16.36 12.19
N ALA A 380 2.61 -17.08 12.68
CA ALA A 380 4.00 -16.92 12.26
C ALA A 380 4.22 -17.09 10.75
N SER A 381 3.47 -17.97 10.07
CA SER A 381 3.58 -18.17 8.62
C SER A 381 3.05 -17.00 7.78
N ASN A 382 2.40 -16.01 8.38
CA ASN A 382 1.87 -14.82 7.69
C ASN A 382 2.80 -13.60 7.79
N TRP A 383 4.04 -13.82 8.27
CA TRP A 383 5.07 -12.81 8.37
C TRP A 383 6.31 -13.28 7.65
N ILE A 384 6.84 -12.47 6.73
CA ILE A 384 8.17 -12.66 6.14
C ILE A 384 9.16 -11.81 6.91
N VAL A 385 10.36 -12.32 7.10
CA VAL A 385 11.47 -11.59 7.68
C VAL A 385 12.45 -11.25 6.58
N GLN A 386 12.59 -9.95 6.31
CA GLN A 386 13.67 -9.44 5.47
C GLN A 386 14.82 -8.95 6.34
N PHE A 387 16.04 -9.25 5.91
CA PHE A 387 17.23 -8.72 6.54
C PHE A 387 17.71 -7.51 5.75
N ASP A 388 17.73 -6.38 6.40
CA ASP A 388 18.32 -5.14 5.90
C ASP A 388 19.69 -4.95 6.52
N ASN A 389 20.71 -4.66 5.71
CA ASN A 389 22.10 -4.58 6.18
C ASN A 389 22.32 -3.50 7.24
N GLN A 390 21.52 -2.43 7.22
CA GLN A 390 21.64 -1.31 8.17
C GLN A 390 20.63 -1.43 9.32
N LEU A 391 19.42 -1.84 9.00
CA LEU A 391 18.32 -1.86 9.95
C LEU A 391 18.17 -3.20 10.67
N GLY A 392 18.80 -4.27 10.15
CA GLY A 392 18.62 -5.64 10.64
C GLY A 392 17.25 -6.22 10.28
N PRO A 393 16.76 -7.24 11.00
CA PRO A 393 15.57 -7.98 10.62
C PRO A 393 14.29 -7.13 10.65
N GLN A 394 13.52 -7.18 9.56
CA GLN A 394 12.28 -6.43 9.34
C GLN A 394 11.10 -7.39 9.14
N PRO A 395 10.09 -7.39 10.02
CA PRO A 395 8.89 -8.19 9.82
C PRO A 395 7.96 -7.52 8.80
N ILE A 396 7.51 -8.29 7.81
CA ILE A 396 6.58 -7.86 6.77
C ILE A 396 5.34 -8.75 6.78
N LEU A 397 4.18 -8.16 6.86
CA LEU A 397 2.91 -8.88 6.88
C LEU A 397 2.48 -9.24 5.44
N ILE A 398 2.26 -10.53 5.15
CA ILE A 398 1.94 -11.00 3.80
C ILE A 398 0.49 -11.48 3.61
N ASP A 399 -0.26 -11.74 4.67
CA ASP A 399 -1.67 -12.12 4.58
C ASP A 399 -2.59 -11.05 5.16
N ILE A 400 -2.98 -10.11 4.31
CA ILE A 400 -3.83 -8.97 4.65
C ILE A 400 -5.31 -9.37 4.79
N ASP A 401 -5.73 -10.51 4.23
CA ASP A 401 -7.14 -10.92 4.30
C ASP A 401 -7.60 -11.15 5.74
N GLY A 402 -6.70 -11.56 6.62
CA GLY A 402 -6.96 -11.70 8.06
C GLY A 402 -7.27 -10.39 8.80
N ILE A 403 -7.00 -9.23 8.20
CA ILE A 403 -7.30 -7.94 8.82
C ILE A 403 -8.81 -7.67 8.80
N ARG A 404 -9.35 -7.22 9.95
CA ARG A 404 -10.74 -6.75 10.12
C ARG A 404 -10.75 -5.31 10.61
N PHE A 405 -11.70 -4.51 10.11
CA PHE A 405 -11.94 -3.12 10.55
C PHE A 405 -12.72 -3.05 11.87
N ARG A 406 -12.43 -3.98 12.75
CA ARG A 406 -13.00 -4.05 14.08
C ARG A 406 -11.86 -4.21 15.08
N ARG A 407 -11.83 -3.36 16.09
CA ARG A 407 -10.82 -3.41 17.13
C ARG A 407 -11.16 -4.53 18.12
N TRP A 408 -10.29 -5.54 18.15
CA TRP A 408 -10.23 -6.54 19.20
C TRP A 408 -8.84 -6.43 19.81
N LYS A 409 -8.78 -5.93 21.03
CA LYS A 409 -7.50 -5.75 21.71
C LYS A 409 -6.79 -7.09 21.86
N GLU A 410 -5.47 -7.07 21.64
CA GLU A 410 -4.55 -8.17 21.88
C GLU A 410 -4.77 -9.44 21.03
N LEU A 411 -5.81 -9.48 20.18
CA LEU A 411 -6.11 -10.70 19.43
C LEU A 411 -4.93 -11.11 18.52
N GLY A 412 -4.33 -10.16 17.81
CA GLY A 412 -3.22 -10.42 16.90
C GLY A 412 -1.97 -10.92 17.62
N VAL A 413 -1.61 -10.28 18.73
CA VAL A 413 -0.42 -10.66 19.51
C VAL A 413 -0.62 -12.01 20.21
N ARG A 414 -1.79 -12.27 20.79
CA ARG A 414 -2.11 -13.59 21.38
C ARG A 414 -2.07 -14.70 20.33
N ARG A 415 -2.58 -14.44 19.13
CA ARG A 415 -2.55 -15.40 18.02
C ARG A 415 -1.11 -15.70 17.58
N LEU A 416 -0.27 -14.68 17.48
CA LEU A 416 1.13 -14.85 17.13
C LEU A 416 1.89 -15.59 18.20
N LEU A 417 1.77 -15.20 19.47
CA LEU A 417 2.41 -15.89 20.59
C LEU A 417 2.05 -17.38 20.61
N ARG A 418 0.76 -17.72 20.43
CA ARG A 418 0.33 -19.13 20.35
C ARG A 418 1.03 -19.86 19.20
N SER A 419 1.07 -19.25 18.02
CA SER A 419 1.74 -19.86 16.86
C SER A 419 3.26 -19.99 17.03
N MET A 420 3.90 -19.11 17.81
CA MET A 420 5.33 -19.17 18.08
C MET A 420 5.68 -20.16 19.18
N LYS A 421 4.81 -20.35 20.18
CA LYS A 421 5.02 -21.36 21.25
C LYS A 421 5.13 -22.80 20.73
N GLU A 422 4.60 -23.08 19.55
CA GLU A 422 4.76 -24.38 18.88
C GLU A 422 6.20 -24.64 18.39
N ARG A 423 7.06 -23.63 18.40
CA ARG A 423 8.47 -23.71 17.97
C ARG A 423 9.41 -23.84 19.16
N LYS A 424 10.20 -24.92 19.18
CA LYS A 424 11.19 -25.17 20.27
C LYS A 424 12.22 -24.04 20.40
N ALA A 425 12.67 -23.45 19.28
CA ALA A 425 13.65 -22.36 19.25
C ALA A 425 13.10 -21.01 19.73
N PHE A 426 11.79 -20.87 19.97
CA PHE A 426 11.19 -19.63 20.49
C PHE A 426 11.30 -19.56 22.00
N THR A 427 12.11 -18.65 22.49
CA THR A 427 12.44 -18.53 23.92
C THR A 427 11.51 -17.55 24.67
N GLU A 428 11.57 -17.57 26.00
CA GLU A 428 10.84 -16.60 26.82
C GLU A 428 11.38 -15.17 26.60
N ALA A 429 12.67 -14.99 26.32
CA ALA A 429 13.23 -13.69 25.95
C ALA A 429 12.61 -13.12 24.67
N ASP A 430 12.39 -13.97 23.65
CA ASP A 430 11.71 -13.58 22.40
C ASP A 430 10.25 -13.20 22.68
N SER A 431 9.58 -13.98 23.50
CA SER A 431 8.22 -13.73 23.94
C SER A 431 8.09 -12.40 24.68
N LEU A 432 9.04 -12.10 25.56
CA LEU A 432 9.11 -10.84 26.30
C LEU A 432 9.34 -9.67 25.34
N ALA A 433 10.31 -9.77 24.43
CA ALA A 433 10.58 -8.75 23.43
C ALA A 433 9.36 -8.44 22.56
N LEU A 434 8.60 -9.47 22.15
CA LEU A 434 7.35 -9.31 21.40
C LEU A 434 6.29 -8.56 22.22
N ARG A 435 6.09 -8.94 23.48
CA ARG A 435 5.12 -8.31 24.39
C ARG A 435 5.47 -6.87 24.70
N GLU A 436 6.73 -6.59 25.01
CA GLU A 436 7.22 -5.23 25.24
C GLU A 436 7.10 -4.35 23.99
N GLY A 437 7.38 -4.91 22.82
CA GLY A 437 7.15 -4.21 21.55
C GLY A 437 5.68 -3.84 21.35
N TYR A 438 4.76 -4.72 21.78
CA TYR A 438 3.32 -4.50 21.70
C TYR A 438 2.82 -3.50 22.75
N ALA A 439 3.27 -3.60 24.00
CA ALA A 439 2.78 -2.83 25.15
C ALA A 439 3.92 -2.15 25.95
N PRO A 440 4.73 -1.27 25.34
CA PRO A 440 5.96 -0.76 25.94
C PRO A 440 5.76 0.09 27.21
N TYR A 441 4.52 0.49 27.51
CA TYR A 441 4.20 1.38 28.65
C TYR A 441 3.14 0.79 29.59
N SER A 442 2.88 -0.51 29.52
CA SER A 442 1.84 -1.18 30.30
C SER A 442 2.35 -2.53 30.80
N PRO A 443 3.14 -2.57 31.88
CA PRO A 443 3.66 -3.81 32.45
C PRO A 443 2.57 -4.86 32.72
N ASP A 444 1.40 -4.42 33.17
CA ASP A 444 0.26 -5.31 33.45
C ASP A 444 -0.29 -5.96 32.17
N VAL A 445 -0.33 -5.21 31.05
CA VAL A 445 -0.73 -5.80 29.76
C VAL A 445 0.31 -6.80 29.29
N VAL A 446 1.60 -6.56 29.53
CA VAL A 446 2.69 -7.49 29.20
C VAL A 446 2.53 -8.80 30.00
N LYS A 447 2.20 -8.71 31.29
CA LYS A 447 1.94 -9.88 32.14
C LYS A 447 0.68 -10.65 31.72
N ASN A 448 -0.41 -9.95 31.42
CA ASN A 448 -1.70 -10.57 31.06
C ASN A 448 -1.72 -11.20 29.65
N LEU A 449 -0.66 -11.04 28.85
CA LEU A 449 -0.47 -11.70 27.57
C LEU A 449 0.20 -13.10 27.72
N MET A 450 0.57 -13.48 28.95
CA MET A 450 1.03 -14.84 29.24
C MET A 450 -0.14 -15.81 29.18
#